data_f56f038b4b6ae54d0f4db4e990ecbd4f
#
_entry.id   f56f038b4b6ae54d0f4db4e990ecbd4f
#
_cell.length_a   1.000
_cell.length_b   1.000
_cell.length_c   1.000
_cell.angle_alpha   90.00
_cell.angle_beta   90.00
_cell.angle_gamma   90.00
#
_symmetry.space_group_name_H-M   'P 1'
#
loop_
_entity.id
_entity.type
_entity.pdbx_description
1 polymer ?
#
loop_
_entity_poly.entity_id
_entity_poly.type
_entity_poly.pdbx_seq_one_letter_code
_entity_poly.pdbx_strand_id
1 'polypeptide(L)'
;MEDLIIISNLNDFIFCPASIYFHKLYGSQDNLLYQSSAQINGTKAHETIDEKTYSTRKSAMMSLDVYSEKYGLCGKIDLYESDKKRLIERKKHVRQIYDGYIFQLYAQYYAMTEMGYEVKELFIRSMDDNKNYKIALPENDPDIQQKFEQLIAEMRTFNLETFYQTNIEKCKNCIYEDACDRSLNRGE
;
A
#
# COMPACT_ATOMS: atom_id res chain seq x y z
N MET A 1 -10.53 21.59 -0.15
CA MET A 1 -9.43 20.79 0.45
C MET A 1 -9.42 19.48 -0.30
N GLU A 2 -8.39 19.19 -1.07
CA GLU A 2 -8.31 17.89 -1.76
C GLU A 2 -8.20 16.79 -0.71
N ASP A 3 -8.97 15.71 -0.87
CA ASP A 3 -8.91 14.58 0.04
C ASP A 3 -7.55 13.91 -0.08
N LEU A 4 -6.92 13.63 1.08
CA LEU A 4 -5.65 12.92 1.12
C LEU A 4 -5.81 11.47 0.70
N ILE A 5 -4.91 11.00 -0.14
CA ILE A 5 -4.83 9.58 -0.51
C ILE A 5 -4.01 8.84 0.55
N ILE A 6 -4.59 7.81 1.13
CA ILE A 6 -3.89 6.94 2.08
C ILE A 6 -2.98 5.98 1.30
N ILE A 7 -1.69 5.91 1.66
CA ILE A 7 -0.67 5.12 0.94
C ILE A 7 -1.06 3.64 0.82
N SER A 8 -1.66 3.04 1.85
CA SER A 8 -2.13 1.65 1.78
C SER A 8 -3.22 1.41 0.74
N ASN A 9 -4.03 2.43 0.44
CA ASN A 9 -5.11 2.34 -0.54
C ASN A 9 -4.62 2.24 -1.99
N LEU A 10 -3.34 2.55 -2.28
CA LEU A 10 -2.77 2.43 -3.63
C LEU A 10 -2.90 1.00 -4.15
N ASN A 11 -2.54 0.03 -3.32
CA ASN A 11 -2.63 -1.37 -3.70
C ASN A 11 -4.09 -1.85 -3.86
N ASP A 12 -4.96 -1.40 -2.97
CA ASP A 12 -6.39 -1.73 -3.01
C ASP A 12 -7.07 -1.14 -4.26
N PHE A 13 -6.70 0.08 -4.64
CA PHE A 13 -7.20 0.71 -5.86
C PHE A 13 -6.80 -0.06 -7.12
N ILE A 14 -5.56 -0.53 -7.21
CA ILE A 14 -5.08 -1.37 -8.32
C ILE A 14 -5.86 -2.69 -8.37
N PHE A 15 -6.16 -3.28 -7.21
CA PHE A 15 -6.97 -4.49 -7.15
C PHE A 15 -8.39 -4.22 -7.66
N CYS A 16 -9.08 -3.29 -7.03
CA CYS A 16 -10.41 -2.84 -7.45
C CYS A 16 -10.71 -1.46 -6.86
N PRO A 17 -10.87 -0.41 -7.67
CA PRO A 17 -11.16 0.93 -7.17
C PRO A 17 -12.37 1.00 -6.23
N ALA A 18 -13.43 0.21 -6.49
CA ALA A 18 -14.61 0.15 -5.64
C ALA A 18 -14.33 -0.41 -4.24
N SER A 19 -13.26 -1.22 -4.07
CA SER A 19 -12.93 -1.81 -2.77
C SER A 19 -12.63 -0.76 -1.69
N ILE A 20 -12.07 0.39 -2.08
CA ILE A 20 -11.78 1.49 -1.16
C ILE A 20 -13.07 2.06 -0.54
N TYR A 21 -14.14 2.16 -1.32
CA TYR A 21 -15.45 2.59 -0.82
C TYR A 21 -15.97 1.61 0.24
N PHE A 22 -15.96 0.32 -0.07
CA PHE A 22 -16.38 -0.71 0.87
C PHE A 22 -15.47 -0.79 2.09
N HIS A 23 -14.16 -0.58 1.93
CA HIS A 23 -13.24 -0.50 3.05
C HIS A 23 -13.56 0.66 4.00
N LYS A 24 -13.89 1.84 3.47
CA LYS A 24 -14.34 2.98 4.29
C LYS A 24 -15.66 2.70 5.00
N LEU A 25 -16.60 2.01 4.34
CA LEU A 25 -17.92 1.72 4.88
C LEU A 25 -17.90 0.62 5.96
N TYR A 26 -17.13 -0.42 5.74
CA TYR A 26 -17.10 -1.62 6.59
C TYR A 26 -15.82 -1.78 7.41
N GLY A 27 -14.78 -1.02 7.16
CA GLY A 27 -13.48 -1.14 7.80
C GLY A 27 -13.45 -0.84 9.32
N SER A 28 -14.51 -0.21 9.84
CA SER A 28 -14.71 -0.01 11.28
C SER A 28 -15.51 -1.14 11.94
N GLN A 29 -16.00 -2.10 11.17
CA GLN A 29 -16.74 -3.26 11.66
C GLN A 29 -15.81 -4.43 11.95
N ASP A 30 -16.35 -5.51 12.52
CA ASP A 30 -15.57 -6.67 12.95
C ASP A 30 -14.67 -7.20 11.80
N ASN A 31 -13.37 -7.08 11.99
CA ASN A 31 -12.35 -7.52 11.03
C ASN A 31 -12.49 -9.00 10.63
N LEU A 32 -13.07 -9.83 11.52
CA LEU A 32 -13.29 -11.25 11.26
C LEU A 32 -14.35 -11.51 10.19
N LEU A 33 -15.29 -10.56 9.98
CA LEU A 33 -16.34 -10.69 8.98
C LEU A 33 -15.89 -10.32 7.57
N TYR A 34 -14.92 -9.39 7.45
CA TYR A 34 -14.59 -8.78 6.16
C TYR A 34 -13.10 -8.89 5.77
N GLN A 35 -12.29 -9.58 6.56
CA GLN A 35 -10.87 -9.80 6.22
C GLN A 35 -10.61 -11.24 5.85
N SER A 36 -9.95 -11.45 4.71
CA SER A 36 -9.43 -12.76 4.35
C SER A 36 -8.27 -13.18 5.27
N SER A 37 -8.01 -14.49 5.37
CA SER A 37 -6.86 -15.01 6.12
C SER A 37 -5.54 -14.35 5.68
N ALA A 38 -5.40 -14.00 4.40
CA ALA A 38 -4.22 -13.33 3.87
C ALA A 38 -4.07 -11.90 4.42
N GLN A 39 -5.18 -11.15 4.54
CA GLN A 39 -5.18 -9.80 5.09
C GLN A 39 -4.91 -9.80 6.60
N ILE A 40 -5.56 -10.68 7.37
CA ILE A 40 -5.30 -10.88 8.82
C ILE A 40 -3.83 -11.21 9.04
N ASN A 41 -3.27 -12.12 8.23
CA ASN A 41 -1.86 -12.48 8.30
C ASN A 41 -0.93 -11.31 7.90
N GLY A 42 -1.33 -10.48 6.94
CA GLY A 42 -0.62 -9.26 6.58
C GLY A 42 -0.59 -8.27 7.74
N THR A 43 -1.73 -7.98 8.36
CA THR A 43 -1.84 -7.09 9.52
C THR A 43 -0.92 -7.57 10.66
N LYS A 44 -0.97 -8.86 11.03
CA LYS A 44 -0.09 -9.43 12.05
C LYS A 44 1.41 -9.28 11.73
N ALA A 45 1.79 -9.32 10.44
CA ALA A 45 3.19 -9.10 10.06
C ALA A 45 3.67 -7.67 10.34
N HIS A 46 2.77 -6.69 10.45
CA HIS A 46 3.08 -5.30 10.78
C HIS A 46 2.99 -4.99 12.30
N GLU A 47 2.34 -5.82 13.10
CA GLU A 47 2.18 -5.58 14.56
C GLU A 47 3.50 -5.29 15.27
N THR A 48 4.56 -6.06 14.99
CA THR A 48 5.88 -5.85 15.60
C THR A 48 6.52 -4.51 15.24
N ILE A 49 6.10 -3.90 14.13
CA ILE A 49 6.53 -2.58 13.71
C ILE A 49 5.69 -1.52 14.42
N ASP A 50 4.38 -1.66 14.43
CA ASP A 50 3.48 -0.71 15.09
C ASP A 50 3.75 -0.64 16.59
N GLU A 51 4.08 -1.75 17.23
CA GLU A 51 4.53 -1.83 18.62
C GLU A 51 5.99 -1.43 18.83
N LYS A 52 6.73 -1.09 17.74
CA LYS A 52 8.17 -0.73 17.77
C LYS A 52 9.06 -1.79 18.39
N THR A 53 8.66 -3.05 18.37
CA THR A 53 9.37 -4.18 19.00
C THR A 53 10.34 -4.88 18.03
N TYR A 54 10.24 -4.61 16.73
CA TYR A 54 11.04 -5.27 15.70
C TYR A 54 12.55 -4.99 15.81
N SER A 55 12.96 -3.80 16.24
CA SER A 55 14.37 -3.44 16.34
C SER A 55 14.63 -2.48 17.49
N THR A 56 15.66 -2.78 18.28
CA THR A 56 16.18 -1.91 19.35
C THR A 56 17.28 -0.95 18.86
N ARG A 57 17.63 -0.98 17.56
CA ARG A 57 18.67 -0.11 17.00
C ARG A 57 18.20 1.33 16.98
N LYS A 58 19.02 2.24 17.52
CA LYS A 58 18.71 3.69 17.54
C LYS A 58 18.59 4.30 16.14
N SER A 59 19.19 3.67 15.12
CA SER A 59 19.11 4.09 13.71
C SER A 59 17.88 3.58 12.96
N ALA A 60 17.05 2.75 13.58
CA ALA A 60 15.82 2.21 12.97
C ALA A 60 14.61 3.03 13.39
N MET A 61 13.97 3.67 12.44
CA MET A 61 12.67 4.35 12.62
C MET A 61 11.58 3.44 12.09
N MET A 62 10.58 3.17 12.90
CA MET A 62 9.47 2.28 12.58
C MET A 62 8.14 2.99 12.78
N SER A 63 7.14 2.65 11.95
CA SER A 63 5.78 3.18 12.07
C SER A 63 5.72 4.70 12.13
N LEU A 64 6.62 5.37 11.37
CA LEU A 64 6.63 6.82 11.29
C LEU A 64 5.50 7.28 10.38
N ASP A 65 4.67 8.20 10.88
CA ASP A 65 3.67 8.87 10.06
C ASP A 65 4.36 9.78 9.06
N VAL A 66 3.93 9.68 7.80
CA VAL A 66 4.52 10.41 6.69
C VAL A 66 3.45 11.09 5.84
N TYR A 67 3.85 12.21 5.23
CA TYR A 67 2.99 13.03 4.40
C TYR A 67 3.76 13.58 3.21
N SER A 68 3.15 13.56 2.02
CA SER A 68 3.65 14.23 0.82
C SER A 68 2.64 15.30 0.39
N GLU A 69 3.06 16.54 0.38
CA GLU A 69 2.26 17.67 -0.12
C GLU A 69 2.14 17.60 -1.64
N LYS A 70 3.24 17.29 -2.32
CA LYS A 70 3.31 17.19 -3.79
C LYS A 70 2.24 16.26 -4.36
N TYR A 71 2.06 15.11 -3.73
CA TYR A 71 1.12 14.09 -4.18
C TYR A 71 -0.13 13.97 -3.30
N GLY A 72 -0.30 14.81 -2.29
CA GLY A 72 -1.43 14.73 -1.36
C GLY A 72 -1.59 13.34 -0.74
N LEU A 73 -0.47 12.73 -0.31
CA LEU A 73 -0.43 11.38 0.23
C LEU A 73 -0.17 11.41 1.73
N CYS A 74 -0.75 10.48 2.46
CA CYS A 74 -0.45 10.26 3.88
C CYS A 74 -0.43 8.77 4.21
N GLY A 75 0.31 8.41 5.25
CA GLY A 75 0.40 7.02 5.71
C GLY A 75 1.51 6.81 6.71
N LYS A 76 1.95 5.56 6.81
CA LYS A 76 3.08 5.17 7.65
C LYS A 76 4.11 4.42 6.83
N ILE A 77 5.37 4.56 7.23
CA ILE A 77 6.44 3.68 6.74
C ILE A 77 6.58 2.48 7.67
N ASP A 78 7.02 1.36 7.13
CA ASP A 78 7.34 0.20 7.98
C ASP A 78 8.68 0.37 8.67
N LEU A 79 9.74 0.66 7.92
CA LEU A 79 11.08 0.75 8.46
C LEU A 79 11.97 1.70 7.64
N TYR A 80 12.65 2.60 8.34
CA TYR A 80 13.71 3.41 7.78
C TYR A 80 14.99 3.23 8.60
N GLU A 81 16.08 2.78 7.95
CA GLU A 81 17.42 2.66 8.52
C GLU A 81 18.21 3.94 8.21
N SER A 82 18.33 4.85 9.18
CA SER A 82 18.92 6.17 8.99
C SER A 82 20.44 6.14 8.73
N ASP A 83 21.14 5.16 9.28
CA ASP A 83 22.58 4.93 9.06
C ASP A 83 22.89 4.52 7.62
N LYS A 84 21.97 3.81 6.98
CA LYS A 84 22.09 3.34 5.59
C LYS A 84 21.27 4.17 4.60
N LYS A 85 20.44 5.10 5.09
CA LYS A 85 19.50 5.88 4.31
C LYS A 85 18.58 5.00 3.45
N ARG A 86 18.11 3.93 4.07
CA ARG A 86 17.38 2.85 3.42
C ARG A 86 15.95 2.80 3.91
N LEU A 87 15.00 2.87 2.98
CA LEU A 87 13.56 2.69 3.23
C LEU A 87 13.16 1.27 2.86
N ILE A 88 12.41 0.61 3.73
CA ILE A 88 12.05 -0.81 3.59
C ILE A 88 10.56 -0.97 3.84
N GLU A 89 9.84 -1.41 2.83
CA GLU A 89 8.46 -1.90 2.93
C GLU A 89 8.47 -3.40 3.21
N ARG A 90 7.68 -3.87 4.17
CA ARG A 90 7.64 -5.27 4.57
C ARG A 90 6.37 -5.94 4.04
N LYS A 91 6.55 -7.10 3.45
CA LYS A 91 5.44 -7.96 3.03
C LYS A 91 5.60 -9.32 3.68
N LYS A 92 4.49 -9.93 4.10
CA LYS A 92 4.57 -11.26 4.72
C LYS A 92 5.27 -12.24 3.79
N HIS A 93 4.82 -12.33 2.56
CA HIS A 93 5.39 -13.20 1.53
C HIS A 93 5.43 -12.50 0.17
N VAL A 94 6.57 -12.58 -0.51
CA VAL A 94 6.76 -11.97 -1.83
C VAL A 94 7.06 -13.06 -2.85
N ARG A 95 6.02 -13.46 -3.63
CA ARG A 95 6.19 -14.39 -4.75
C ARG A 95 6.76 -13.70 -5.98
N GLN A 96 6.30 -12.48 -6.22
CA GLN A 96 6.78 -11.58 -7.27
C GLN A 96 6.58 -10.13 -6.84
N ILE A 97 7.34 -9.22 -7.44
CA ILE A 97 7.16 -7.79 -7.21
C ILE A 97 6.02 -7.30 -8.10
N TYR A 98 4.99 -6.76 -7.47
CA TYR A 98 3.85 -6.11 -8.14
C TYR A 98 4.04 -4.60 -8.13
N ASP A 99 3.52 -3.93 -9.15
CA ASP A 99 3.56 -2.47 -9.25
C ASP A 99 2.99 -1.79 -7.99
N GLY A 100 1.92 -2.36 -7.41
CA GLY A 100 1.33 -1.83 -6.17
C GLY A 100 2.29 -1.77 -4.99
N TYR A 101 3.23 -2.71 -4.87
CA TYR A 101 4.26 -2.68 -3.83
C TYR A 101 5.27 -1.56 -4.08
N ILE A 102 5.65 -1.39 -5.35
CA ILE A 102 6.58 -0.32 -5.75
C ILE A 102 5.91 1.04 -5.53
N PHE A 103 4.64 1.18 -5.87
CA PHE A 103 3.91 2.44 -5.71
C PHE A 103 3.73 2.84 -4.23
N GLN A 104 3.47 1.88 -3.33
CA GLN A 104 3.48 2.16 -1.90
C GLN A 104 4.85 2.68 -1.45
N LEU A 105 5.92 2.03 -1.89
CA LEU A 105 7.28 2.41 -1.54
C LEU A 105 7.69 3.77 -2.14
N TYR A 106 7.25 4.09 -3.37
CA TYR A 106 7.44 5.41 -3.99
C TYR A 106 6.68 6.51 -3.24
N ALA A 107 5.43 6.24 -2.84
CA ALA A 107 4.66 7.16 -2.02
C ALA A 107 5.36 7.49 -0.68
N GLN A 108 5.87 6.46 -0.01
CA GLN A 108 6.66 6.62 1.21
C GLN A 108 7.98 7.36 0.96
N TYR A 109 8.66 7.08 -0.15
CA TYR A 109 9.89 7.77 -0.57
C TYR A 109 9.68 9.27 -0.73
N TYR A 110 8.64 9.67 -1.48
CA TYR A 110 8.33 11.08 -1.66
C TYR A 110 7.97 11.76 -0.35
N ALA A 111 7.12 11.14 0.46
CA ALA A 111 6.76 11.67 1.76
C ALA A 111 7.98 11.84 2.68
N MET A 112 8.85 10.85 2.76
CA MET A 112 10.08 10.91 3.57
C MET A 112 11.03 12.01 3.07
N THR A 113 11.22 12.14 1.76
CA THR A 113 12.13 13.15 1.19
C THR A 113 11.59 14.56 1.39
N GLU A 114 10.30 14.80 1.25
CA GLU A 114 9.64 16.06 1.55
C GLU A 114 9.75 16.43 3.05
N MET A 115 9.70 15.45 3.93
CA MET A 115 9.93 15.63 5.37
C MET A 115 11.40 15.85 5.75
N GLY A 116 12.32 15.87 4.77
CA GLY A 116 13.75 16.16 4.96
C GLY A 116 14.62 14.94 5.25
N TYR A 117 14.09 13.72 5.13
CA TYR A 117 14.89 12.51 5.24
C TYR A 117 15.62 12.20 3.93
N GLU A 118 16.89 11.84 4.03
CA GLU A 118 17.65 11.40 2.86
C GLU A 118 17.43 9.90 2.64
N VAL A 119 16.83 9.52 1.51
CA VAL A 119 16.61 8.11 1.12
C VAL A 119 17.45 7.79 -0.10
N LYS A 120 18.37 6.82 0.04
CA LYS A 120 19.29 6.38 -1.03
C LYS A 120 18.96 5.01 -1.61
N GLU A 121 18.26 4.19 -0.85
CA GLU A 121 17.93 2.85 -1.26
C GLU A 121 16.51 2.48 -0.85
N LEU A 122 15.84 1.78 -1.75
CA LEU A 122 14.50 1.25 -1.55
C LEU A 122 14.50 -0.27 -1.56
N PHE A 123 13.80 -0.89 -0.61
CA PHE A 123 13.67 -2.34 -0.53
C PHE A 123 12.26 -2.78 -0.21
N ILE A 124 11.87 -3.90 -0.82
CA ILE A 124 10.73 -4.70 -0.38
C ILE A 124 11.32 -5.92 0.34
N ARG A 125 10.89 -6.17 1.57
CA ARG A 125 11.33 -7.32 2.38
C ARG A 125 10.21 -8.34 2.49
N SER A 126 10.51 -9.56 2.05
CA SER A 126 9.68 -10.73 2.32
C SER A 126 10.03 -11.30 3.68
N MET A 127 9.04 -11.40 4.58
CA MET A 127 9.25 -11.80 5.97
C MET A 127 9.42 -13.31 6.13
N ASP A 128 8.68 -14.11 5.37
CA ASP A 128 8.67 -15.57 5.50
C ASP A 128 10.02 -16.20 5.11
N ASP A 129 10.72 -15.63 4.14
CA ASP A 129 11.98 -16.14 3.63
C ASP A 129 13.17 -15.16 3.81
N ASN A 130 12.94 -14.04 4.51
CA ASN A 130 13.94 -12.99 4.79
C ASN A 130 14.66 -12.42 3.57
N LYS A 131 14.03 -12.49 2.39
CA LYS A 131 14.62 -11.91 1.17
C LYS A 131 14.35 -10.42 1.09
N ASN A 132 15.35 -9.71 0.57
CA ASN A 132 15.26 -8.29 0.28
C ASN A 132 15.36 -8.09 -1.25
N TYR A 133 14.40 -7.37 -1.78
CA TYR A 133 14.34 -7.02 -3.19
C TYR A 133 14.63 -5.53 -3.32
N LYS A 134 15.74 -5.19 -3.97
CA LYS A 134 16.09 -3.80 -4.22
C LYS A 134 15.20 -3.24 -5.31
N ILE A 135 14.62 -2.07 -5.06
CA ILE A 135 13.78 -1.34 -6.00
C ILE A 135 14.55 -0.11 -6.46
N ALA A 136 14.46 0.22 -7.74
CA ALA A 136 15.04 1.43 -8.29
C ALA A 136 14.39 2.67 -7.64
N LEU A 137 15.16 3.72 -7.43
CA LEU A 137 14.62 5.02 -7.06
C LEU A 137 13.78 5.58 -8.22
N PRO A 138 12.77 6.41 -7.96
CA PRO A 138 11.90 6.96 -9.00
C PRO A 138 12.66 7.63 -10.15
N GLU A 139 13.73 8.35 -9.86
CA GLU A 139 14.58 9.00 -10.85
C GLU A 139 15.36 8.03 -11.76
N ASN A 140 15.49 6.78 -11.34
CA ASN A 140 16.21 5.73 -12.09
C ASN A 140 15.26 4.77 -12.83
N ASP A 141 13.94 4.96 -12.70
CA ASP A 141 12.91 4.16 -13.38
C ASP A 141 11.74 5.05 -13.81
N PRO A 142 11.92 5.83 -14.90
CA PRO A 142 10.93 6.79 -15.36
C PRO A 142 9.62 6.14 -15.79
N ASP A 143 9.64 4.89 -16.28
CA ASP A 143 8.44 4.18 -16.72
C ASP A 143 7.55 3.83 -15.53
N ILE A 144 8.12 3.32 -14.46
CA ILE A 144 7.39 3.03 -13.21
C ILE A 144 6.96 4.33 -12.53
N GLN A 145 7.79 5.37 -12.57
CA GLN A 145 7.43 6.69 -12.06
C GLN A 145 6.20 7.26 -12.78
N GLN A 146 6.15 7.18 -14.10
CA GLN A 146 5.01 7.65 -14.89
C GLN A 146 3.73 6.88 -14.52
N LYS A 147 3.80 5.55 -14.38
CA LYS A 147 2.67 4.73 -13.96
C LYS A 147 2.19 5.09 -12.54
N PHE A 148 3.11 5.39 -11.62
CA PHE A 148 2.77 5.86 -10.29
C PHE A 148 1.98 7.18 -10.34
N GLU A 149 2.46 8.16 -11.10
CA GLU A 149 1.78 9.46 -11.26
C GLU A 149 0.40 9.31 -11.92
N GLN A 150 0.31 8.43 -12.91
CA GLN A 150 -0.96 8.09 -13.54
C GLN A 150 -1.94 7.49 -12.53
N LEU A 151 -1.51 6.55 -11.69
CA LEU A 151 -2.35 5.95 -10.64
C LEU A 151 -2.89 7.02 -9.68
N ILE A 152 -2.03 7.95 -9.24
CA ILE A 152 -2.46 9.05 -8.35
C ILE A 152 -3.51 9.93 -9.03
N ALA A 153 -3.33 10.25 -10.32
CA ALA A 153 -4.31 11.02 -11.08
C ALA A 153 -5.64 10.27 -11.24
N GLU A 154 -5.59 8.96 -11.54
CA GLU A 154 -6.77 8.10 -11.62
C GLU A 154 -7.52 8.04 -10.28
N MET A 155 -6.82 7.89 -9.16
CA MET A 155 -7.43 7.88 -7.83
C MET A 155 -8.15 9.19 -7.50
N ARG A 156 -7.61 10.33 -7.92
CA ARG A 156 -8.21 11.65 -7.69
C ARG A 156 -9.47 11.90 -8.52
N THR A 157 -9.50 11.35 -9.71
CA THR A 157 -10.62 11.53 -10.65
C THR A 157 -11.62 10.38 -10.62
N PHE A 158 -11.37 9.38 -9.78
CA PHE A 158 -12.22 8.19 -9.72
C PHE A 158 -13.64 8.52 -9.31
N ASN A 159 -14.59 8.04 -10.09
CA ASN A 159 -16.02 8.13 -9.79
C ASN A 159 -16.62 6.73 -9.70
N LEU A 160 -17.09 6.38 -8.50
CA LEU A 160 -17.71 5.08 -8.24
C LEU A 160 -18.99 4.87 -9.07
N GLU A 161 -19.76 5.92 -9.34
CA GLU A 161 -21.04 5.80 -10.07
C GLU A 161 -20.83 5.32 -11.50
N THR A 162 -19.73 5.71 -12.13
CA THR A 162 -19.39 5.35 -13.51
C THR A 162 -18.47 4.14 -13.62
N PHE A 163 -18.03 3.60 -12.48
CA PHE A 163 -17.11 2.47 -12.47
C PHE A 163 -17.84 1.14 -12.67
N TYR A 164 -17.32 0.32 -13.57
CA TYR A 164 -17.74 -1.06 -13.79
C TYR A 164 -16.52 -1.99 -13.74
N GLN A 165 -16.60 -3.01 -12.89
CA GLN A 165 -15.57 -4.06 -12.88
C GLN A 165 -15.69 -4.91 -14.15
N THR A 166 -14.55 -5.24 -14.77
CA THR A 166 -14.48 -6.06 -15.99
C THR A 166 -13.80 -7.42 -15.78
N ASN A 167 -13.21 -7.63 -14.61
CA ASN A 167 -12.47 -8.85 -14.28
C ASN A 167 -13.17 -9.62 -13.18
N ILE A 168 -13.86 -10.70 -13.55
CA ILE A 168 -14.61 -11.57 -12.63
C ILE A 168 -13.71 -12.21 -11.57
N GLU A 169 -12.45 -12.53 -11.90
CA GLU A 169 -11.52 -13.16 -10.94
C GLU A 169 -11.17 -12.19 -9.79
N LYS A 170 -11.16 -10.89 -10.04
CA LYS A 170 -11.04 -9.90 -8.96
C LYS A 170 -12.26 -9.95 -8.04
N CYS A 171 -13.46 -10.09 -8.57
CA CYS A 171 -14.68 -10.23 -7.77
C CYS A 171 -14.66 -11.50 -6.93
N LYS A 172 -14.35 -12.65 -7.51
CA LYS A 172 -14.27 -13.95 -6.80
C LYS A 172 -13.26 -13.96 -5.64
N ASN A 173 -12.23 -13.13 -5.72
CA ASN A 173 -11.20 -13.01 -4.68
C ASN A 173 -11.39 -11.76 -3.81
N CYS A 174 -12.50 -11.04 -3.94
CA CYS A 174 -12.79 -9.83 -3.19
C CYS A 174 -13.48 -10.17 -1.88
N ILE A 175 -12.97 -9.65 -0.76
CA ILE A 175 -13.59 -9.84 0.56
C ILE A 175 -14.97 -9.15 0.69
N TYR A 176 -15.24 -8.19 -0.19
CA TYR A 176 -16.52 -7.46 -0.22
C TYR A 176 -17.48 -8.00 -1.28
N GLU A 177 -17.20 -9.18 -1.84
CA GLU A 177 -17.97 -9.74 -2.96
C GLU A 177 -19.45 -9.83 -2.63
N ASP A 178 -19.80 -10.42 -1.49
CA ASP A 178 -21.19 -10.61 -1.05
C ASP A 178 -21.94 -9.29 -0.81
N ALA A 179 -21.22 -8.24 -0.41
CA ALA A 179 -21.80 -6.92 -0.14
C ALA A 179 -21.73 -5.96 -1.34
N CYS A 180 -21.00 -6.35 -2.40
CA CYS A 180 -20.73 -5.49 -3.54
C CYS A 180 -21.87 -5.54 -4.55
N ASP A 181 -22.60 -4.44 -4.73
CA ASP A 181 -23.65 -4.28 -5.74
C ASP A 181 -23.13 -4.28 -7.19
N ARG A 182 -21.81 -4.23 -7.38
CA ARG A 182 -21.09 -4.19 -8.67
C ARG A 182 -20.31 -5.48 -8.95
N SER A 183 -20.49 -6.53 -8.12
CA SER A 183 -19.84 -7.82 -8.35
C SER A 183 -20.32 -8.44 -9.66
N LEU A 184 -19.33 -8.96 -10.43
CA LEU A 184 -19.60 -9.79 -11.62
C LEU A 184 -19.89 -11.26 -11.26
N ASN A 185 -19.64 -11.64 -10.01
CA ASN A 185 -19.81 -13.01 -9.54
C ASN A 185 -21.12 -13.21 -8.78
N ARG A 186 -22.13 -12.40 -9.05
CA ARG A 186 -23.46 -12.64 -8.50
C ARG A 186 -23.98 -13.94 -9.08
N GLY A 187 -24.05 -14.97 -8.24
CA GLY A 187 -24.66 -16.22 -8.63
C GLY A 187 -26.11 -15.99 -9.12
N GLU A 188 -26.45 -16.66 -10.20
CA GLU A 188 -27.82 -16.80 -10.65
C GLU A 188 -28.68 -17.48 -9.56
#